data_8c5360f4d64df067c022611ac8bb3848
#
_entry.id   8c5360f4d64df067c022611ac8bb3848
#
_cell.length_a   1.000
_cell.length_b   1.000
_cell.length_c   1.000
_cell.angle_alpha   90.00
_cell.angle_beta   90.00
_cell.angle_gamma   90.00
#
_symmetry.space_group_name_H-M   'P 1'
#
loop_
_entity.id
_entity.type
_entity.pdbx_description
1 polymer ?
#
loop_
_entity_poly.entity_id
_entity_poly.type
_entity_poly.pdbx_seq_one_letter_code
_entity_poly.pdbx_strand_id
1 'polypeptide(L)'
;MKVVFLVHELGRSGGVGTILSYARALGRREGWEVEIVLTADPPDGGFPDCDVAVATWWATAEHLWEVPARRRVVFLQSIENRFYEERHFFERFAAEQVLTLPVHYVTVAGWIRDAMAELRPDATCEVVRNGVDKAVFGVRRREPRGGPLRVLVEGQPSLWFKGVEQAVAAVESMTEPAELTVVAPDPERAGHLGGARLVGGLDAAGMAALYAEQDVLVKLARVESLGLAPIEAFHAGVPAVVTPYTGHEEYLEHGRNGLVAGFDDEPGTARFLDRLARDRDLLERLSAGALETAARWPSSSDAGAAFAAALAELAERPEPEPGPALAHLQRAHRRWLELSREHAHQLEQARGAVLWYQRALAESRAHTEELNAALRDADRELVEATRRIEEIKATKAYRAAVGARRLILRRPG
;
A
#
# COMPACT_ATOMS: atom_id res chain seq x y z
N MET A 1 22.46 -7.68 -16.66
CA MET A 1 22.29 -6.97 -15.41
C MET A 1 21.54 -7.87 -14.45
N LYS A 2 22.11 -8.13 -13.26
CA LYS A 2 21.49 -8.95 -12.22
C LYS A 2 20.75 -8.03 -11.22
N VAL A 3 19.45 -8.29 -11.01
CA VAL A 3 18.58 -7.52 -10.13
C VAL A 3 18.03 -8.42 -9.04
N VAL A 4 18.15 -7.99 -7.79
CA VAL A 4 17.57 -8.67 -6.63
C VAL A 4 16.43 -7.81 -6.08
N PHE A 5 15.22 -8.36 -6.08
CA PHE A 5 14.08 -7.74 -5.38
C PHE A 5 13.98 -8.28 -3.96
N LEU A 6 14.01 -7.38 -3.00
CA LEU A 6 13.75 -7.68 -1.60
C LEU A 6 12.24 -7.54 -1.35
N VAL A 7 11.59 -8.64 -1.05
CA VAL A 7 10.14 -8.74 -0.79
C VAL A 7 9.96 -9.29 0.61
N HIS A 8 9.07 -8.70 1.41
CA HIS A 8 8.91 -9.18 2.78
C HIS A 8 8.34 -10.60 2.80
N GLU A 9 7.18 -10.77 2.16
CA GLU A 9 6.50 -12.06 2.01
C GLU A 9 5.66 -12.08 0.72
N LEU A 10 5.34 -13.26 0.21
CA LEU A 10 4.48 -13.42 -0.95
C LEU A 10 3.01 -13.49 -0.51
N GLY A 11 2.40 -12.32 -0.30
CA GLY A 11 0.98 -12.19 0.02
C GLY A 11 0.11 -11.86 -1.20
N ARG A 12 -1.21 -12.00 -1.06
CA ARG A 12 -2.20 -11.62 -2.08
C ARG A 12 -2.51 -10.12 -2.01
N SER A 13 -1.54 -9.26 -2.29
CA SER A 13 -1.74 -7.81 -2.35
C SER A 13 -1.44 -7.27 -3.74
N GLY A 14 -2.08 -6.15 -4.11
CA GLY A 14 -1.80 -5.46 -5.37
C GLY A 14 -0.33 -5.04 -5.49
N GLY A 15 0.30 -4.66 -4.38
CA GLY A 15 1.72 -4.30 -4.34
C GLY A 15 2.63 -5.48 -4.69
N VAL A 16 2.41 -6.65 -4.08
CA VAL A 16 3.17 -7.87 -4.39
C VAL A 16 2.92 -8.29 -5.84
N GLY A 17 1.67 -8.24 -6.32
CA GLY A 17 1.33 -8.51 -7.72
C GLY A 17 2.10 -7.63 -8.70
N THR A 18 2.24 -6.36 -8.40
CA THR A 18 3.03 -5.40 -9.18
C THR A 18 4.51 -5.77 -9.21
N ILE A 19 5.12 -6.09 -8.06
CA ILE A 19 6.52 -6.51 -7.97
C ILE A 19 6.77 -7.76 -8.82
N LEU A 20 5.91 -8.78 -8.69
CA LEU A 20 6.00 -10.01 -9.47
C LEU A 20 5.85 -9.77 -10.98
N SER A 21 4.99 -8.82 -11.37
CA SER A 21 4.83 -8.41 -12.78
C SER A 21 6.13 -7.81 -13.32
N TYR A 22 6.76 -6.89 -12.59
CA TYR A 22 8.03 -6.31 -12.99
C TYR A 22 9.17 -7.33 -13.00
N ALA A 23 9.29 -8.16 -11.98
CA ALA A 23 10.30 -9.20 -11.92
C ALA A 23 10.22 -10.16 -13.12
N ARG A 24 8.99 -10.59 -13.50
CA ARG A 24 8.76 -11.40 -14.69
C ARG A 24 9.09 -10.67 -15.99
N ALA A 25 8.74 -9.38 -16.09
CA ALA A 25 9.02 -8.59 -17.27
C ALA A 25 10.54 -8.39 -17.48
N LEU A 26 11.27 -8.12 -16.42
CA LEU A 26 12.73 -8.02 -16.42
C LEU A 26 13.39 -9.36 -16.77
N GLY A 27 12.98 -10.46 -16.14
CA GLY A 27 13.57 -11.79 -16.35
C GLY A 27 13.36 -12.37 -17.75
N ARG A 28 12.43 -11.80 -18.54
CA ARG A 28 12.25 -12.14 -19.97
C ARG A 28 13.17 -11.37 -20.92
N ARG A 29 13.92 -10.39 -20.41
CA ARG A 29 14.81 -9.57 -21.22
C ARG A 29 16.15 -10.24 -21.36
N GLU A 30 16.69 -10.24 -22.57
CA GLU A 30 18.04 -10.75 -22.82
C GLU A 30 19.09 -9.98 -22.01
N GLY A 31 20.00 -10.69 -21.37
CA GLY A 31 21.06 -10.12 -20.54
C GLY A 31 20.60 -9.65 -19.14
N TRP A 32 19.37 -9.97 -18.73
CA TRP A 32 18.86 -9.69 -17.38
C TRP A 32 18.67 -10.99 -16.60
N GLU A 33 19.13 -10.97 -15.35
CA GLU A 33 18.87 -12.01 -14.35
C GLU A 33 18.11 -11.38 -13.19
N VAL A 34 17.05 -12.02 -12.74
CA VAL A 34 16.17 -11.47 -11.69
C VAL A 34 15.95 -12.52 -10.63
N GLU A 35 16.21 -12.12 -9.40
CA GLU A 35 16.00 -12.95 -8.21
C GLU A 35 15.05 -12.23 -7.23
N ILE A 36 14.17 -12.96 -6.58
CA ILE A 36 13.31 -12.46 -5.51
C ILE A 36 13.75 -13.12 -4.21
N VAL A 37 14.12 -12.30 -3.23
CA VAL A 37 14.54 -12.76 -1.91
C VAL A 37 13.50 -12.31 -0.88
N LEU A 38 13.03 -13.27 -0.07
CA LEU A 38 12.07 -13.00 1.00
C LEU A 38 12.81 -12.57 2.26
N THR A 39 12.54 -11.35 2.73
CA THR A 39 13.24 -10.83 3.92
C THR A 39 12.64 -11.31 5.24
N ALA A 40 11.41 -11.87 5.23
CA ALA A 40 10.84 -12.55 6.40
C ALA A 40 11.53 -13.90 6.69
N ASP A 41 12.17 -14.50 5.68
CA ASP A 41 12.94 -15.76 5.78
C ASP A 41 14.21 -15.62 4.91
N PRO A 42 15.20 -14.85 5.38
CA PRO A 42 16.40 -14.58 4.61
C PRO A 42 17.23 -15.86 4.43
N PRO A 43 17.94 -16.02 3.30
CA PRO A 43 18.70 -17.23 3.01
C PRO A 43 19.87 -17.43 3.98
N ASP A 44 20.07 -18.68 4.45
CA ASP A 44 21.14 -19.06 5.39
C ASP A 44 22.56 -18.65 4.94
N GLY A 45 22.79 -18.56 3.63
CA GLY A 45 24.05 -18.15 3.01
C GLY A 45 24.26 -16.64 2.87
N GLY A 46 23.33 -15.83 3.36
CA GLY A 46 23.29 -14.40 3.13
C GLY A 46 22.65 -14.02 1.78
N PHE A 47 22.55 -12.73 1.52
CA PHE A 47 21.95 -12.22 0.30
C PHE A 47 22.86 -12.42 -0.93
N PRO A 48 22.29 -12.74 -2.11
CA PRO A 48 23.06 -12.90 -3.33
C PRO A 48 23.66 -11.57 -3.80
N ASP A 49 24.85 -11.63 -4.46
CA ASP A 49 25.44 -10.47 -5.13
C ASP A 49 24.60 -10.05 -6.34
N CYS A 50 24.57 -8.75 -6.63
CA CYS A 50 23.82 -8.22 -7.76
C CYS A 50 24.34 -6.85 -8.25
N ASP A 51 23.90 -6.47 -9.46
CA ASP A 51 24.14 -5.11 -9.96
C ASP A 51 23.24 -4.10 -9.23
N VAL A 52 21.95 -4.45 -9.06
CA VAL A 52 20.94 -3.57 -8.41
C VAL A 52 20.12 -4.35 -7.39
N ALA A 53 20.16 -3.92 -6.14
CA ALA A 53 19.22 -4.35 -5.11
C ALA A 53 18.01 -3.40 -5.06
N VAL A 54 16.80 -3.95 -5.09
CA VAL A 54 15.56 -3.18 -5.08
C VAL A 54 14.73 -3.55 -3.84
N ALA A 55 14.64 -2.62 -2.89
CA ALA A 55 13.69 -2.75 -1.78
C ALA A 55 12.29 -2.34 -2.25
N THR A 56 11.28 -3.09 -1.84
CA THR A 56 9.90 -2.93 -2.33
C THR A 56 8.91 -2.48 -1.27
N TRP A 57 9.35 -2.36 -0.03
CA TRP A 57 8.58 -1.92 1.12
C TRP A 57 9.52 -1.41 2.21
N TRP A 58 9.05 -0.62 3.17
CA TRP A 58 9.90 -0.03 4.21
C TRP A 58 10.68 -1.09 5.01
N ALA A 59 10.04 -2.21 5.37
CA ALA A 59 10.72 -3.28 6.10
C ALA A 59 11.82 -3.96 5.28
N THR A 60 11.68 -4.03 3.95
CA THR A 60 12.70 -4.61 3.08
C THR A 60 13.86 -3.66 2.84
N ALA A 61 13.65 -2.36 2.97
CA ALA A 61 14.69 -1.35 2.79
C ALA A 61 15.78 -1.43 3.89
N GLU A 62 15.47 -2.01 5.04
CA GLU A 62 16.42 -2.23 6.12
C GLU A 62 17.54 -3.19 5.72
N HIS A 63 17.25 -4.14 4.82
CA HIS A 63 18.18 -5.14 4.33
C HIS A 63 19.03 -4.68 3.12
N LEU A 64 18.80 -3.48 2.58
CA LEU A 64 19.53 -3.01 1.38
C LEU A 64 21.04 -3.03 1.53
N TRP A 65 21.57 -2.77 2.72
CA TRP A 65 23.01 -2.76 2.97
C TRP A 65 23.59 -4.13 3.36
N GLU A 66 22.73 -5.12 3.57
CA GLU A 66 23.16 -6.52 3.73
C GLU A 66 23.38 -7.20 2.38
N VAL A 67 22.76 -6.67 1.31
CA VAL A 67 22.91 -7.17 -0.05
C VAL A 67 24.24 -6.65 -0.66
N PRO A 68 25.13 -7.54 -1.16
CA PRO A 68 26.32 -7.15 -1.90
C PRO A 68 25.95 -6.60 -3.29
N ALA A 69 25.43 -5.38 -3.35
CA ALA A 69 24.92 -4.76 -4.55
C ALA A 69 25.82 -3.59 -5.01
N ARG A 70 25.99 -3.45 -6.33
CA ARG A 70 26.66 -2.28 -6.91
C ARG A 70 25.84 -1.01 -6.72
N ARG A 71 24.50 -1.11 -6.80
CA ARG A 71 23.55 -0.01 -6.61
C ARG A 71 22.35 -0.47 -5.79
N ARG A 72 21.76 0.49 -5.08
CA ARG A 72 20.57 0.31 -4.24
C ARG A 72 19.48 1.24 -4.71
N VAL A 73 18.27 0.70 -4.85
CA VAL A 73 17.09 1.43 -5.30
C VAL A 73 15.91 1.07 -4.37
N VAL A 74 15.08 2.04 -4.07
CA VAL A 74 13.79 1.79 -3.44
C VAL A 74 12.70 1.90 -4.49
N PHE A 75 11.93 0.84 -4.68
CA PHE A 75 10.68 0.89 -5.42
C PHE A 75 9.57 1.37 -4.49
N LEU A 76 9.38 2.68 -4.47
CA LEU A 76 8.46 3.38 -3.57
C LEU A 76 7.03 3.32 -4.15
N GLN A 77 6.28 2.29 -3.77
CA GLN A 77 4.92 2.10 -4.25
C GLN A 77 3.92 3.05 -3.58
N SER A 78 4.27 3.63 -2.44
CA SER A 78 3.51 4.64 -1.70
C SER A 78 4.41 5.44 -0.78
N ILE A 79 3.90 6.52 -0.21
CA ILE A 79 4.44 7.10 1.03
C ILE A 79 3.80 6.30 2.17
N GLU A 80 4.49 5.24 2.60
CA GLU A 80 3.91 4.10 3.32
C GLU A 80 3.54 4.40 4.77
N ASN A 81 4.10 5.45 5.39
CA ASN A 81 3.70 5.91 6.72
C ASN A 81 2.21 6.28 6.80
N ARG A 82 1.56 6.56 5.66
CA ARG A 82 0.14 6.93 5.56
C ARG A 82 -0.80 5.75 5.78
N PHE A 83 -0.33 4.50 5.67
CA PHE A 83 -1.13 3.30 5.90
C PHE A 83 -1.35 3.01 7.38
N TYR A 84 -0.58 3.65 8.26
CA TYR A 84 -0.56 3.38 9.68
C TYR A 84 -1.28 4.49 10.46
N GLU A 85 -2.15 4.10 11.39
CA GLU A 85 -2.77 5.01 12.35
C GLU A 85 -1.71 5.57 13.33
N GLU A 86 -2.03 6.65 14.04
CA GLU A 86 -1.09 7.27 14.98
C GLU A 86 -0.56 6.34 16.07
N ARG A 87 -1.37 5.37 16.49
CA ARG A 87 -0.97 4.33 17.46
C ARG A 87 0.14 3.40 16.94
N HIS A 88 0.30 3.26 15.63
CA HIS A 88 1.36 2.48 14.98
C HIS A 88 2.59 3.34 14.74
N PHE A 89 3.06 3.94 15.83
CA PHE A 89 4.12 4.93 15.78
C PHE A 89 5.44 4.37 15.22
N PHE A 90 5.80 3.13 15.55
CA PHE A 90 7.05 2.51 15.11
C PHE A 90 7.05 2.27 13.61
N GLU A 91 5.98 1.71 13.08
CA GLU A 91 5.84 1.42 11.66
C GLU A 91 5.80 2.71 10.83
N ARG A 92 5.10 3.73 11.33
CA ARG A 92 5.07 5.06 10.68
C ARG A 92 6.45 5.67 10.58
N PHE A 93 7.20 5.62 11.68
CA PHE A 93 8.52 6.21 11.74
C PHE A 93 9.54 5.43 10.90
N ALA A 94 9.48 4.10 10.92
CA ALA A 94 10.30 3.24 10.08
C ALA A 94 10.03 3.46 8.57
N ALA A 95 8.75 3.58 8.19
CA ALA A 95 8.37 3.87 6.83
C ALA A 95 8.85 5.26 6.37
N GLU A 96 8.87 6.27 7.25
CA GLU A 96 9.44 7.59 6.94
C GLU A 96 10.96 7.55 6.74
N GLN A 97 11.66 6.68 7.45
CA GLN A 97 13.11 6.57 7.29
C GLN A 97 13.48 6.21 5.85
N VAL A 98 12.68 5.40 5.16
CA VAL A 98 12.92 5.00 3.77
C VAL A 98 13.05 6.22 2.85
N LEU A 99 12.28 7.27 3.09
CA LEU A 99 12.33 8.50 2.29
C LEU A 99 13.63 9.28 2.48
N THR A 100 14.43 8.96 3.49
CA THR A 100 15.69 9.64 3.80
C THR A 100 16.94 8.84 3.44
N LEU A 101 16.80 7.63 2.89
CA LEU A 101 17.93 6.76 2.56
C LEU A 101 18.81 7.37 1.45
N PRO A 102 20.12 7.16 1.46
CA PRO A 102 21.03 7.61 0.41
C PRO A 102 20.93 6.71 -0.83
N VAL A 103 19.77 6.66 -1.45
CA VAL A 103 19.45 5.84 -2.62
C VAL A 103 18.61 6.63 -3.61
N HIS A 104 18.50 6.14 -4.83
CA HIS A 104 17.52 6.60 -5.81
C HIS A 104 16.23 5.80 -5.70
N TYR A 105 15.17 6.33 -6.28
CA TYR A 105 13.82 5.78 -6.16
C TYR A 105 13.20 5.53 -7.53
N VAL A 106 12.39 4.50 -7.61
CA VAL A 106 11.38 4.32 -8.66
C VAL A 106 10.02 4.37 -7.99
N THR A 107 9.06 5.06 -8.57
CA THR A 107 7.71 5.16 -8.00
C THR A 107 6.64 4.94 -9.06
N VAL A 108 5.39 4.74 -8.59
CA VAL A 108 4.24 4.40 -9.45
C VAL A 108 3.41 5.60 -9.86
N ALA A 109 3.61 6.76 -9.22
CA ALA A 109 2.75 7.93 -9.39
C ALA A 109 3.54 9.25 -9.39
N GLY A 110 3.07 10.22 -10.17
CA GLY A 110 3.71 11.54 -10.30
C GLY A 110 3.72 12.32 -9.00
N TRP A 111 2.64 12.27 -8.21
CA TRP A 111 2.57 12.98 -6.94
C TRP A 111 3.63 12.50 -5.92
N ILE A 112 4.01 11.19 -5.96
CA ILE A 112 5.08 10.66 -5.10
C ILE A 112 6.44 11.23 -5.55
N ARG A 113 6.70 11.25 -6.86
CA ARG A 113 7.90 11.88 -7.42
C ARG A 113 8.00 13.34 -6.98
N ASP A 114 6.90 14.10 -7.08
CA ASP A 114 6.88 15.52 -6.76
C ASP A 114 7.14 15.75 -5.26
N ALA A 115 6.52 14.94 -4.39
CA ALA A 115 6.82 14.95 -2.96
C ALA A 115 8.29 14.58 -2.66
N MET A 116 8.85 13.59 -3.38
CA MET A 116 10.25 13.21 -3.25
C MET A 116 11.20 14.29 -3.76
N ALA A 117 10.85 14.99 -4.84
CA ALA A 117 11.67 16.09 -5.37
C ALA A 117 11.79 17.27 -4.38
N GLU A 118 10.74 17.53 -3.60
CA GLU A 118 10.79 18.51 -2.52
C GLU A 118 11.60 18.02 -1.31
N LEU A 119 11.44 16.77 -0.93
CA LEU A 119 12.08 16.17 0.24
C LEU A 119 13.55 15.82 -0.04
N ARG A 120 13.84 15.33 -1.22
CA ARG A 120 15.13 14.75 -1.63
C ARG A 120 15.60 15.29 -2.99
N PRO A 121 15.91 16.60 -3.09
CA PRO A 121 16.42 17.20 -4.35
C PRO A 121 17.77 16.62 -4.80
N ASP A 122 18.45 15.87 -3.91
CA ASP A 122 19.71 15.16 -4.16
C ASP A 122 19.50 13.77 -4.80
N ALA A 123 18.30 13.21 -4.71
CA ALA A 123 17.97 11.87 -5.20
C ALA A 123 17.08 11.93 -6.44
N THR A 124 17.25 10.98 -7.35
CA THR A 124 16.34 10.79 -8.48
C THR A 124 15.17 9.91 -8.07
N CYS A 125 13.96 10.29 -8.46
CA CYS A 125 12.75 9.51 -8.30
C CYS A 125 12.07 9.35 -9.66
N GLU A 126 12.25 8.18 -10.31
CA GLU A 126 11.69 7.90 -11.63
C GLU A 126 10.26 7.38 -11.52
N VAL A 127 9.36 7.89 -12.38
CA VAL A 127 7.97 7.44 -12.39
C VAL A 127 7.80 6.33 -13.42
N VAL A 128 7.41 5.17 -12.93
CA VAL A 128 7.00 4.03 -13.76
C VAL A 128 5.57 3.65 -13.38
N ARG A 129 4.59 4.10 -14.16
CA ARG A 129 3.18 3.76 -13.92
C ARG A 129 2.96 2.26 -14.01
N ASN A 130 2.20 1.71 -13.07
CA ASN A 130 1.82 0.32 -13.10
C ASN A 130 1.01 0.01 -14.35
N GLY A 131 1.45 -0.96 -15.12
CA GLY A 131 0.73 -1.41 -16.31
C GLY A 131 -0.38 -2.41 -15.97
N VAL A 132 -1.35 -2.50 -16.86
CA VAL A 132 -2.42 -3.52 -16.79
C VAL A 132 -2.14 -4.62 -17.80
N ASP A 133 -2.34 -5.87 -17.40
CA ASP A 133 -2.25 -7.00 -18.32
C ASP A 133 -3.43 -6.99 -19.30
N LYS A 134 -3.23 -6.35 -20.44
CA LYS A 134 -4.26 -6.21 -21.48
C LYS A 134 -4.67 -7.53 -22.13
N ALA A 135 -3.89 -8.60 -21.96
CA ALA A 135 -4.30 -9.92 -22.43
C ALA A 135 -5.39 -10.52 -21.51
N VAL A 136 -5.33 -10.19 -20.22
CA VAL A 136 -6.32 -10.63 -19.22
C VAL A 136 -7.50 -9.67 -19.14
N PHE A 137 -7.22 -8.38 -18.89
CA PHE A 137 -8.28 -7.40 -18.68
C PHE A 137 -8.89 -6.89 -19.99
N GLY A 138 -8.23 -6.91 -21.11
CA GLY A 138 -8.72 -6.53 -22.43
C GLY A 138 -9.63 -5.28 -22.45
N VAL A 139 -9.51 -4.41 -23.43
CA VAL A 139 -10.44 -3.27 -23.54
C VAL A 139 -11.74 -3.75 -24.15
N ARG A 140 -12.78 -3.96 -23.33
CA ARG A 140 -14.08 -4.50 -23.73
C ARG A 140 -15.19 -3.59 -23.22
N ARG A 141 -16.13 -3.24 -24.10
CA ARG A 141 -17.33 -2.54 -23.68
C ARG A 141 -18.20 -3.50 -22.88
N ARG A 142 -18.62 -3.07 -21.65
CA ARG A 142 -19.65 -3.80 -20.93
C ARG A 142 -20.96 -3.81 -21.72
N GLU A 143 -21.74 -4.87 -21.55
CA GLU A 143 -23.07 -4.92 -22.13
C GLU A 143 -24.02 -4.09 -21.27
N PRO A 144 -24.72 -3.09 -21.86
CA PRO A 144 -25.78 -2.37 -21.15
C PRO A 144 -26.86 -3.34 -20.71
N ARG A 145 -27.22 -3.31 -19.43
CA ARG A 145 -28.27 -4.15 -18.87
C ARG A 145 -29.29 -3.28 -18.15
N GLY A 146 -30.56 -3.65 -18.26
CA GLY A 146 -31.63 -3.07 -17.43
C GLY A 146 -31.64 -3.69 -16.03
N GLY A 147 -32.48 -3.14 -15.16
CA GLY A 147 -32.65 -3.62 -13.78
C GLY A 147 -31.82 -2.82 -12.77
N PRO A 148 -31.59 -3.37 -11.55
CA PRO A 148 -30.83 -2.72 -10.49
C PRO A 148 -29.43 -2.32 -10.93
N LEU A 149 -28.87 -1.25 -10.34
CA LEU A 149 -27.49 -0.84 -10.56
C LEU A 149 -26.56 -1.86 -9.89
N ARG A 150 -25.64 -2.48 -10.66
CA ARG A 150 -24.67 -3.43 -10.12
C ARG A 150 -23.43 -2.68 -9.67
N VAL A 151 -23.24 -2.66 -8.37
CA VAL A 151 -22.18 -1.90 -7.71
C VAL A 151 -21.12 -2.87 -7.17
N LEU A 152 -19.89 -2.65 -7.56
CA LEU A 152 -18.74 -3.35 -7.00
C LEU A 152 -18.01 -2.45 -6.00
N VAL A 153 -17.70 -2.97 -4.83
CA VAL A 153 -16.79 -2.37 -3.86
C VAL A 153 -15.55 -3.26 -3.75
N GLU A 154 -14.37 -2.68 -3.87
CA GLU A 154 -13.09 -3.40 -3.79
C GLU A 154 -12.29 -2.94 -2.58
N GLY A 155 -11.81 -3.91 -1.80
CA GLY A 155 -10.87 -3.70 -0.70
C GLY A 155 -11.05 -4.67 0.45
N GLN A 156 -10.06 -4.71 1.35
CA GLN A 156 -10.14 -5.47 2.59
C GLN A 156 -10.82 -4.61 3.67
N PRO A 157 -11.98 -4.99 4.21
CA PRO A 157 -12.71 -4.18 5.19
C PRO A 157 -11.94 -3.89 6.46
N SER A 158 -11.09 -4.83 6.91
CA SER A 158 -10.26 -4.65 8.10
C SER A 158 -9.16 -3.58 7.94
N LEU A 159 -8.94 -3.06 6.73
CA LEU A 159 -8.00 -1.98 6.46
C LEU A 159 -8.74 -0.64 6.45
N TRP A 160 -8.62 0.12 7.54
CA TRP A 160 -9.32 1.38 7.78
C TRP A 160 -9.26 2.38 6.62
N PHE A 161 -8.15 2.37 5.88
CA PHE A 161 -7.91 3.31 4.78
C PHE A 161 -8.55 2.90 3.45
N LYS A 162 -9.13 1.68 3.35
CA LYS A 162 -9.79 1.21 2.11
C LYS A 162 -11.22 1.72 1.95
N GLY A 163 -11.87 2.19 3.02
CA GLY A 163 -13.19 2.80 2.97
C GLY A 163 -14.31 1.84 2.53
N VAL A 164 -14.15 0.54 2.79
CA VAL A 164 -15.13 -0.49 2.35
C VAL A 164 -16.45 -0.33 3.08
N GLU A 165 -16.42 -0.14 4.40
CA GLU A 165 -17.64 0.03 5.20
C GLU A 165 -18.41 1.28 4.80
N GLN A 166 -17.71 2.39 4.51
CA GLN A 166 -18.29 3.63 4.00
C GLN A 166 -18.95 3.43 2.63
N ALA A 167 -18.28 2.67 1.75
CA ALA A 167 -18.82 2.35 0.42
C ALA A 167 -20.08 1.48 0.51
N VAL A 168 -20.08 0.48 1.39
CA VAL A 168 -21.26 -0.36 1.68
C VAL A 168 -22.41 0.50 2.22
N ALA A 169 -22.15 1.35 3.23
CA ALA A 169 -23.14 2.25 3.80
C ALA A 169 -23.73 3.22 2.76
N ALA A 170 -22.91 3.73 1.85
CA ALA A 170 -23.37 4.58 0.76
C ALA A 170 -24.32 3.83 -0.18
N VAL A 171 -24.03 2.58 -0.54
CA VAL A 171 -24.91 1.76 -1.39
C VAL A 171 -26.20 1.40 -0.66
N GLU A 172 -26.15 1.04 0.61
CA GLU A 172 -27.32 0.74 1.43
C GLU A 172 -28.25 1.96 1.61
N SER A 173 -27.70 3.18 1.52
CA SER A 173 -28.48 4.42 1.62
C SER A 173 -29.07 4.91 0.28
N MET A 174 -28.85 4.19 -0.82
CA MET A 174 -29.46 4.52 -2.11
C MET A 174 -30.99 4.44 -2.06
N THR A 175 -31.64 5.27 -2.88
CA THR A 175 -33.09 5.23 -3.10
C THR A 175 -33.49 4.37 -4.30
N GLU A 176 -32.57 4.20 -5.25
CA GLU A 176 -32.78 3.34 -6.42
C GLU A 176 -32.32 1.90 -6.14
N PRO A 177 -32.89 0.89 -6.78
CA PRO A 177 -32.47 -0.48 -6.62
C PRO A 177 -31.02 -0.72 -7.04
N ALA A 178 -30.25 -1.38 -6.17
CA ALA A 178 -28.88 -1.76 -6.43
C ALA A 178 -28.58 -3.21 -6.03
N GLU A 179 -27.64 -3.84 -6.72
CA GLU A 179 -27.04 -5.12 -6.36
C GLU A 179 -25.60 -4.85 -5.94
N LEU A 180 -25.28 -5.14 -4.68
CA LEU A 180 -23.95 -4.90 -4.12
C LEU A 180 -23.11 -6.17 -4.11
N THR A 181 -21.94 -6.08 -4.73
CA THR A 181 -20.87 -7.07 -4.60
C THR A 181 -19.67 -6.43 -3.92
N VAL A 182 -19.09 -7.10 -2.92
CA VAL A 182 -17.82 -6.70 -2.30
C VAL A 182 -16.79 -7.74 -2.63
N VAL A 183 -15.66 -7.31 -3.18
CA VAL A 183 -14.50 -8.18 -3.41
C VAL A 183 -13.38 -7.84 -2.44
N ALA A 184 -12.94 -8.85 -1.68
CA ALA A 184 -11.88 -8.73 -0.69
C ALA A 184 -10.81 -9.81 -0.90
N PRO A 185 -9.50 -9.50 -0.73
CA PRO A 185 -8.43 -10.49 -0.79
C PRO A 185 -8.63 -11.65 0.19
N ASP A 186 -9.13 -11.35 1.40
CA ASP A 186 -9.44 -12.30 2.47
C ASP A 186 -10.90 -12.13 2.92
N PRO A 187 -11.84 -12.83 2.26
CA PRO A 187 -13.27 -12.69 2.57
C PRO A 187 -13.63 -13.22 3.97
N GLU A 188 -12.86 -14.15 4.53
CA GLU A 188 -13.11 -14.69 5.87
C GLU A 188 -12.89 -13.63 6.97
N ARG A 189 -12.04 -12.65 6.69
CA ARG A 189 -11.79 -11.49 7.56
C ARG A 189 -12.63 -10.26 7.21
N ALA A 190 -13.53 -10.37 6.25
CA ALA A 190 -14.36 -9.24 5.83
C ALA A 190 -15.46 -8.89 6.84
N GLY A 191 -15.84 -9.81 7.71
CA GLY A 191 -16.97 -9.62 8.62
C GLY A 191 -18.33 -9.62 7.89
N HIS A 192 -19.37 -9.14 8.56
CA HIS A 192 -20.70 -9.01 7.98
C HIS A 192 -20.84 -7.65 7.28
N LEU A 193 -21.13 -7.67 6.00
CA LEU A 193 -21.26 -6.47 5.15
C LEU A 193 -22.71 -6.34 4.61
N GLY A 194 -23.68 -6.29 5.52
CA GLY A 194 -25.09 -6.14 5.14
C GLY A 194 -25.60 -7.23 4.19
N GLY A 195 -26.34 -6.86 3.16
CA GLY A 195 -26.84 -7.74 2.10
C GLY A 195 -25.88 -7.96 0.93
N ALA A 196 -24.61 -7.57 1.04
CA ALA A 196 -23.65 -7.65 -0.04
C ALA A 196 -23.28 -9.10 -0.41
N ARG A 197 -23.14 -9.37 -1.71
CA ARG A 197 -22.48 -10.59 -2.21
C ARG A 197 -20.98 -10.46 -1.97
N LEU A 198 -20.45 -11.24 -1.04
CA LEU A 198 -19.01 -11.25 -0.74
C LEU A 198 -18.27 -12.23 -1.66
N VAL A 199 -17.20 -11.76 -2.30
CA VAL A 199 -16.36 -12.53 -3.22
C VAL A 199 -14.90 -12.37 -2.81
N GLY A 200 -14.09 -13.41 -2.95
CA GLY A 200 -12.66 -13.32 -2.66
C GLY A 200 -11.85 -14.43 -3.28
N GLY A 201 -10.54 -14.34 -3.10
CA GLY A 201 -9.60 -15.35 -3.62
C GLY A 201 -9.48 -15.37 -5.15
N LEU A 202 -9.93 -14.33 -5.84
CA LEU A 202 -9.87 -14.24 -7.30
C LEU A 202 -8.43 -13.99 -7.78
N ASP A 203 -8.10 -14.61 -8.90
CA ASP A 203 -6.94 -14.24 -9.73
C ASP A 203 -7.31 -13.09 -10.68
N ALA A 204 -6.35 -12.66 -11.49
CA ALA A 204 -6.56 -11.58 -12.45
C ALA A 204 -7.69 -11.86 -13.45
N ALA A 205 -7.82 -13.12 -13.91
CA ALA A 205 -8.89 -13.50 -14.83
C ALA A 205 -10.27 -13.47 -14.16
N GLY A 206 -10.35 -13.94 -12.91
CA GLY A 206 -11.55 -13.84 -12.08
C GLY A 206 -11.94 -12.40 -11.80
N MET A 207 -10.96 -11.51 -11.54
CA MET A 207 -11.21 -10.08 -11.38
C MET A 207 -11.71 -9.43 -12.67
N ALA A 208 -11.12 -9.74 -13.81
CA ALA A 208 -11.56 -9.23 -15.11
C ALA A 208 -13.01 -9.66 -15.42
N ALA A 209 -13.37 -10.93 -15.13
CA ALA A 209 -14.73 -11.43 -15.26
C ALA A 209 -15.69 -10.70 -14.31
N LEU A 210 -15.29 -10.50 -13.05
CA LEU A 210 -16.11 -9.80 -12.07
C LEU A 210 -16.37 -8.36 -12.48
N TYR A 211 -15.36 -7.61 -12.96
CA TYR A 211 -15.57 -6.24 -13.47
C TYR A 211 -16.57 -6.22 -14.62
N ALA A 212 -16.50 -7.16 -15.56
CA ALA A 212 -17.43 -7.21 -16.70
C ALA A 212 -18.90 -7.46 -16.30
N GLU A 213 -19.15 -7.94 -15.10
CA GLU A 213 -20.51 -8.12 -14.54
C GLU A 213 -21.07 -6.83 -13.93
N GLN A 214 -20.25 -5.82 -13.67
CA GLN A 214 -20.63 -4.64 -12.89
C GLN A 214 -21.02 -3.44 -13.75
N ASP A 215 -21.74 -2.50 -13.17
CA ASP A 215 -22.06 -1.22 -13.80
C ASP A 215 -21.14 -0.09 -13.32
N VAL A 216 -20.74 -0.12 -12.07
CA VAL A 216 -19.88 0.90 -11.45
C VAL A 216 -19.03 0.30 -10.34
N LEU A 217 -17.77 0.76 -10.24
CA LEU A 217 -16.90 0.49 -9.10
C LEU A 217 -17.00 1.64 -8.11
N VAL A 218 -17.14 1.33 -6.81
CA VAL A 218 -17.07 2.32 -5.72
C VAL A 218 -15.82 2.06 -4.91
N LYS A 219 -14.95 3.07 -4.78
CA LYS A 219 -13.72 3.01 -4.00
C LYS A 219 -13.54 4.27 -3.17
N LEU A 220 -14.03 4.22 -1.92
CA LEU A 220 -13.96 5.34 -1.00
C LEU A 220 -12.70 5.31 -0.13
N ALA A 221 -11.57 4.95 -0.72
CA ALA A 221 -10.31 4.87 0.00
C ALA A 221 -9.86 6.23 0.54
N ARG A 222 -9.27 6.25 1.74
CA ARG A 222 -8.62 7.43 2.32
C ARG A 222 -7.17 7.56 1.90
N VAL A 223 -6.52 6.42 1.68
CA VAL A 223 -5.11 6.35 1.29
C VAL A 223 -4.96 5.37 0.14
N GLU A 224 -4.47 5.86 -0.96
CA GLU A 224 -4.00 5.11 -2.11
C GLU A 224 -2.75 5.80 -2.67
N SER A 225 -2.07 5.13 -3.57
CA SER A 225 -0.92 5.70 -4.28
C SER A 225 -1.28 6.04 -5.72
N LEU A 226 -1.95 5.13 -6.37
CA LEU A 226 -2.49 5.27 -7.72
C LEU A 226 -3.91 4.70 -7.78
N GLY A 227 -4.16 3.52 -7.17
CA GLY A 227 -5.45 2.86 -7.20
C GLY A 227 -5.65 2.04 -8.49
N LEU A 228 -5.13 0.82 -8.54
CA LEU A 228 -5.20 -0.03 -9.75
C LEU A 228 -6.62 -0.52 -10.05
N ALA A 229 -7.44 -0.79 -9.05
CA ALA A 229 -8.78 -1.35 -9.24
C ALA A 229 -9.68 -0.50 -10.16
N PRO A 230 -9.76 0.83 -10.04
CA PRO A 230 -10.50 1.64 -11.02
C PRO A 230 -9.92 1.55 -12.43
N ILE A 231 -8.58 1.50 -12.56
CA ILE A 231 -7.94 1.40 -13.88
C ILE A 231 -8.25 0.05 -14.53
N GLU A 232 -8.22 -1.03 -13.77
CA GLU A 232 -8.63 -2.37 -14.23
C GLU A 232 -10.11 -2.41 -14.62
N ALA A 233 -10.99 -1.83 -13.79
CA ALA A 233 -12.41 -1.71 -14.08
C ALA A 233 -12.69 -0.92 -15.37
N PHE A 234 -11.90 0.11 -15.65
CA PHE A 234 -12.00 0.88 -16.89
C PHE A 234 -11.77 0.02 -18.15
N HIS A 235 -10.94 -1.02 -18.07
CA HIS A 235 -10.75 -1.96 -19.18
C HIS A 235 -12.02 -2.77 -19.49
N ALA A 236 -12.89 -2.98 -18.53
CA ALA A 236 -14.22 -3.56 -18.72
C ALA A 236 -15.30 -2.52 -19.06
N GLY A 237 -14.94 -1.25 -19.22
CA GLY A 237 -15.89 -0.16 -19.42
C GLY A 237 -16.73 0.15 -18.18
N VAL A 238 -16.20 -0.13 -16.99
CA VAL A 238 -16.85 0.13 -15.70
C VAL A 238 -16.29 1.41 -15.13
N PRO A 239 -17.03 2.52 -15.11
CA PRO A 239 -16.59 3.77 -14.50
C PRO A 239 -16.50 3.62 -12.97
N ALA A 240 -15.81 4.56 -12.32
CA ALA A 240 -15.62 4.52 -10.88
C ALA A 240 -16.20 5.74 -10.16
N VAL A 241 -16.72 5.53 -8.95
CA VAL A 241 -16.99 6.57 -7.96
C VAL A 241 -15.91 6.44 -6.90
N VAL A 242 -15.10 7.48 -6.73
CA VAL A 242 -13.95 7.45 -5.82
C VAL A 242 -13.95 8.66 -4.90
N THR A 243 -13.26 8.56 -3.76
CA THR A 243 -12.83 9.71 -2.96
C THR A 243 -11.62 10.40 -3.61
N PRO A 244 -11.30 11.66 -3.27
CA PRO A 244 -10.15 12.37 -3.83
C PRO A 244 -8.83 11.91 -3.19
N TYR A 245 -8.56 10.58 -3.17
CA TYR A 245 -7.26 10.06 -2.74
C TYR A 245 -6.16 10.46 -3.71
N THR A 246 -4.96 10.62 -3.22
CA THR A 246 -3.79 10.98 -4.03
C THR A 246 -3.55 9.98 -5.15
N GLY A 247 -3.32 10.49 -6.36
CA GLY A 247 -3.06 9.69 -7.55
C GLY A 247 -4.30 9.34 -8.39
N HIS A 248 -5.53 9.55 -7.88
CA HIS A 248 -6.73 9.36 -8.69
C HIS A 248 -6.74 10.30 -9.91
N GLU A 249 -6.25 11.52 -9.77
CA GLU A 249 -6.16 12.55 -10.81
C GLU A 249 -5.26 12.17 -11.99
N GLU A 250 -4.42 11.14 -11.85
CA GLU A 250 -3.58 10.66 -12.95
C GLU A 250 -4.35 9.89 -14.02
N TYR A 251 -5.56 9.44 -13.72
CA TYR A 251 -6.37 8.63 -14.62
C TYR A 251 -7.87 8.94 -14.58
N LEU A 252 -8.38 9.51 -13.49
CA LEU A 252 -9.81 9.78 -13.33
C LEU A 252 -10.12 11.26 -13.44
N GLU A 253 -11.03 11.57 -14.34
CA GLU A 253 -11.56 12.92 -14.59
C GLU A 253 -13.05 12.92 -14.25
N HIS A 254 -13.42 13.75 -13.25
CA HIS A 254 -14.81 13.85 -12.78
C HIS A 254 -15.78 14.20 -13.92
N GLY A 255 -16.82 13.39 -14.09
CA GLY A 255 -17.84 13.57 -15.12
C GLY A 255 -17.47 13.05 -16.51
N ARG A 256 -16.25 12.56 -16.71
CA ARG A 256 -15.79 11.99 -17.97
C ARG A 256 -15.67 10.46 -17.93
N ASN A 257 -14.95 9.90 -16.96
CA ASN A 257 -14.72 8.46 -16.82
C ASN A 257 -15.03 7.94 -15.41
N GLY A 258 -15.48 8.82 -14.52
CA GLY A 258 -15.87 8.52 -13.15
C GLY A 258 -16.41 9.75 -12.44
N LEU A 259 -16.72 9.59 -11.18
CA LEU A 259 -17.21 10.65 -10.29
C LEU A 259 -16.33 10.70 -9.04
N VAL A 260 -16.02 11.89 -8.55
CA VAL A 260 -15.24 12.11 -7.33
C VAL A 260 -16.20 12.61 -6.25
N ALA A 261 -16.37 11.79 -5.20
CA ALA A 261 -17.14 12.12 -4.00
C ALA A 261 -16.24 12.74 -2.93
N GLY A 262 -16.81 13.41 -1.93
CA GLY A 262 -16.05 13.89 -0.77
C GLY A 262 -15.58 12.74 0.12
N PHE A 263 -14.54 12.99 0.94
CA PHE A 263 -14.26 12.12 2.06
C PHE A 263 -15.44 12.21 3.07
N ASP A 264 -15.82 11.08 3.65
CA ASP A 264 -16.92 11.01 4.64
C ASP A 264 -18.26 11.57 4.12
N ASP A 265 -18.49 11.48 2.80
CA ASP A 265 -19.74 11.90 2.14
C ASP A 265 -20.47 10.68 1.56
N GLU A 266 -20.86 9.73 2.41
CA GLU A 266 -21.69 8.59 2.02
C GLU A 266 -23.00 9.04 1.36
N PRO A 267 -23.71 10.08 1.87
CA PRO A 267 -24.93 10.58 1.20
C PRO A 267 -24.64 11.16 -0.18
N GLY A 268 -23.51 11.83 -0.38
CA GLY A 268 -23.08 12.33 -1.70
C GLY A 268 -22.78 11.21 -2.66
N THR A 269 -22.11 10.18 -2.18
CA THR A 269 -21.83 8.96 -2.95
C THR A 269 -23.13 8.27 -3.35
N ALA A 270 -24.09 8.09 -2.42
CA ALA A 270 -25.39 7.53 -2.71
C ALA A 270 -26.15 8.31 -3.79
N ARG A 271 -26.14 9.66 -3.72
CA ARG A 271 -26.74 10.52 -4.78
C ARG A 271 -26.11 10.32 -6.15
N PHE A 272 -24.79 10.12 -6.22
CA PHE A 272 -24.12 9.78 -7.47
C PHE A 272 -24.57 8.42 -8.02
N LEU A 273 -24.67 7.41 -7.17
CA LEU A 273 -25.13 6.08 -7.54
C LEU A 273 -26.59 6.09 -7.98
N ASP A 274 -27.47 6.77 -7.25
CA ASP A 274 -28.87 6.96 -7.62
C ASP A 274 -29.00 7.66 -8.99
N ARG A 275 -28.14 8.64 -9.26
CA ARG A 275 -28.11 9.31 -10.57
C ARG A 275 -27.68 8.34 -11.68
N LEU A 276 -26.66 7.50 -11.45
CA LEU A 276 -26.23 6.49 -12.42
C LEU A 276 -27.28 5.41 -12.65
N ALA A 277 -28.07 5.07 -11.63
CA ALA A 277 -29.19 4.13 -11.73
C ALA A 277 -30.31 4.67 -12.62
N ARG A 278 -30.64 5.97 -12.49
CA ARG A 278 -31.72 6.65 -13.26
C ARG A 278 -31.28 7.10 -14.65
N ASP A 279 -30.08 7.68 -14.78
CA ASP A 279 -29.53 8.24 -16.02
C ASP A 279 -28.52 7.25 -16.63
N ARG A 280 -29.05 6.27 -17.35
CA ARG A 280 -28.24 5.25 -18.02
C ARG A 280 -27.37 5.84 -19.17
N ASP A 281 -27.79 6.96 -19.75
CA ASP A 281 -27.00 7.66 -20.77
C ASP A 281 -25.76 8.30 -20.13
N LEU A 282 -25.85 8.83 -18.90
CA LEU A 282 -24.67 9.29 -18.15
C LEU A 282 -23.73 8.12 -17.90
N LEU A 283 -24.25 6.98 -17.43
CA LEU A 283 -23.46 5.79 -17.17
C LEU A 283 -22.71 5.32 -18.44
N GLU A 284 -23.36 5.32 -19.59
CA GLU A 284 -22.74 4.96 -20.87
C GLU A 284 -21.68 5.99 -21.33
N ARG A 285 -21.89 7.29 -21.09
CA ARG A 285 -20.86 8.31 -21.38
C ARG A 285 -19.63 8.11 -20.49
N LEU A 286 -19.81 7.85 -19.19
CA LEU A 286 -18.71 7.56 -18.27
C LEU A 286 -17.98 6.26 -18.65
N SER A 287 -18.74 5.22 -19.05
CA SER A 287 -18.18 3.97 -19.57
C SER A 287 -17.31 4.17 -20.81
N ALA A 288 -17.75 5.00 -21.75
CA ALA A 288 -16.95 5.34 -22.94
C ALA A 288 -15.66 6.07 -22.55
N GLY A 289 -15.71 7.03 -21.63
CA GLY A 289 -14.54 7.73 -21.11
C GLY A 289 -13.57 6.81 -20.36
N ALA A 290 -14.10 5.82 -19.62
CA ALA A 290 -13.32 4.78 -18.95
C ALA A 290 -12.53 3.93 -19.96
N LEU A 291 -13.19 3.46 -21.03
CA LEU A 291 -12.55 2.70 -22.11
C LEU A 291 -11.48 3.51 -22.86
N GLU A 292 -11.72 4.80 -23.10
CA GLU A 292 -10.71 5.67 -23.69
C GLU A 292 -9.46 5.80 -22.82
N THR A 293 -9.64 5.88 -21.49
CA THR A 293 -8.54 5.94 -20.54
C THR A 293 -7.80 4.60 -20.50
N ALA A 294 -8.50 3.48 -20.42
CA ALA A 294 -7.94 2.13 -20.45
C ALA A 294 -7.12 1.85 -21.73
N ALA A 295 -7.62 2.28 -22.89
CA ALA A 295 -6.94 2.09 -24.16
C ALA A 295 -5.55 2.76 -24.17
N ARG A 296 -5.44 3.95 -23.57
CA ARG A 296 -4.18 4.74 -23.47
C ARG A 296 -3.29 4.33 -22.28
N TRP A 297 -3.84 3.62 -21.31
CA TRP A 297 -3.07 3.20 -20.15
C TRP A 297 -1.98 2.20 -20.55
N PRO A 298 -0.76 2.24 -19.94
CA PRO A 298 0.31 1.32 -20.31
C PRO A 298 -0.07 -0.14 -20.05
N SER A 299 0.38 -1.03 -20.92
CA SER A 299 0.33 -2.47 -20.66
C SER A 299 1.39 -2.87 -19.63
N SER A 300 1.24 -4.07 -19.03
CA SER A 300 2.28 -4.63 -18.16
C SER A 300 3.63 -4.78 -18.88
N SER A 301 3.63 -5.01 -20.19
CA SER A 301 4.85 -5.06 -21.01
C SER A 301 5.51 -3.69 -21.13
N ASP A 302 4.72 -2.64 -21.41
CA ASP A 302 5.24 -1.27 -21.52
C ASP A 302 5.80 -0.79 -20.17
N ALA A 303 5.07 -1.06 -19.08
CA ALA A 303 5.51 -0.74 -17.72
C ALA A 303 6.79 -1.50 -17.36
N GLY A 304 6.90 -2.77 -17.70
CA GLY A 304 8.11 -3.57 -17.51
C GLY A 304 9.30 -3.03 -18.30
N ALA A 305 9.09 -2.58 -19.53
CA ALA A 305 10.13 -1.95 -20.33
C ALA A 305 10.58 -0.61 -19.73
N ALA A 306 9.64 0.20 -19.25
CA ALA A 306 9.94 1.46 -18.58
C ALA A 306 10.69 1.24 -17.26
N PHE A 307 10.30 0.22 -16.48
CA PHE A 307 10.98 -0.14 -15.22
C PHE A 307 12.43 -0.59 -15.48
N ALA A 308 12.64 -1.40 -16.54
CA ALA A 308 13.97 -1.79 -16.94
C ALA A 308 14.85 -0.59 -17.34
N ALA A 309 14.29 0.35 -18.10
CA ALA A 309 15.00 1.57 -18.50
C ALA A 309 15.38 2.42 -17.28
N ALA A 310 14.44 2.61 -16.34
CA ALA A 310 14.68 3.34 -15.11
C ALA A 310 15.79 2.68 -14.27
N LEU A 311 15.75 1.36 -14.07
CA LEU A 311 16.81 0.65 -13.32
C LEU A 311 18.16 0.74 -14.02
N ALA A 312 18.22 0.62 -15.36
CA ALA A 312 19.45 0.75 -16.11
C ALA A 312 20.07 2.15 -15.97
N GLU A 313 19.24 3.19 -16.03
CA GLU A 313 19.68 4.56 -15.82
C GLU A 313 20.19 4.80 -14.39
N LEU A 314 19.44 4.37 -13.38
CA LEU A 314 19.80 4.51 -11.98
C LEU A 314 21.05 3.69 -11.61
N ALA A 315 21.30 2.56 -12.27
CA ALA A 315 22.50 1.75 -12.08
C ALA A 315 23.79 2.48 -12.45
N GLU A 316 23.73 3.43 -13.38
CA GLU A 316 24.89 4.23 -13.81
C GLU A 316 25.05 5.53 -13.00
N ARG A 317 24.03 5.96 -12.27
CA ARG A 317 24.11 7.17 -11.43
C ARG A 317 24.91 6.89 -10.15
N PRO A 318 25.71 7.86 -9.65
CA PRO A 318 26.29 7.76 -8.31
C PRO A 318 25.18 7.75 -7.26
N GLU A 319 25.43 7.09 -6.12
CA GLU A 319 24.51 7.17 -4.99
C GLU A 319 24.38 8.65 -4.53
N PRO A 320 23.17 9.10 -4.15
CA PRO A 320 22.97 10.47 -3.73
C PRO A 320 23.69 10.77 -2.41
N GLU A 321 24.31 11.95 -2.32
CA GLU A 321 24.95 12.42 -1.10
C GLU A 321 24.00 13.37 -0.35
N PRO A 322 23.37 12.90 0.73
CA PRO A 322 22.44 13.74 1.49
C PRO A 322 23.18 14.90 2.16
N GLY A 323 22.58 16.08 2.10
CA GLY A 323 23.11 17.24 2.82
C GLY A 323 23.21 17.00 4.34
N PRO A 324 23.99 17.84 5.07
CA PRO A 324 24.28 17.61 6.49
C PRO A 324 23.06 17.46 7.39
N ALA A 325 22.00 18.19 7.14
CA ALA A 325 20.74 18.11 7.91
C ALA A 325 20.06 16.76 7.73
N LEU A 326 19.98 16.27 6.47
CA LEU A 326 19.40 14.98 6.17
C LEU A 326 20.24 13.82 6.69
N ALA A 327 21.57 13.91 6.57
CA ALA A 327 22.49 12.93 7.14
C ALA A 327 22.37 12.86 8.69
N HIS A 328 22.11 14.01 9.36
CA HIS A 328 21.84 14.02 10.78
C HIS A 328 20.51 13.33 11.11
N LEU A 329 19.45 13.63 10.35
CA LEU A 329 18.15 13.00 10.48
C LEU A 329 18.22 11.48 10.29
N GLN A 330 18.96 11.01 9.29
CA GLN A 330 19.18 9.58 9.05
C GLN A 330 19.88 8.89 10.23
N ARG A 331 20.91 9.53 10.82
CA ARG A 331 21.57 8.98 12.02
C ARG A 331 20.64 8.93 13.21
N ALA A 332 19.83 9.97 13.41
CA ALA A 332 18.82 10.02 14.48
C ALA A 332 17.75 8.92 14.29
N HIS A 333 17.27 8.74 13.05
CA HIS A 333 16.31 7.68 12.70
C HIS A 333 16.88 6.28 12.99
N ARG A 334 18.09 5.96 12.49
CA ARG A 334 18.72 4.67 12.74
C ARG A 334 18.86 4.38 14.23
N ARG A 335 19.40 5.34 14.98
CA ARG A 335 19.55 5.19 16.43
C ARG A 335 18.22 4.97 17.14
N TRP A 336 17.19 5.69 16.71
CA TRP A 336 15.88 5.55 17.28
C TRP A 336 15.24 4.19 16.94
N LEU A 337 15.39 3.69 15.71
CA LEU A 337 14.90 2.37 15.30
C LEU A 337 15.58 1.24 16.08
N GLU A 338 16.90 1.29 16.27
CA GLU A 338 17.62 0.31 17.09
C GLU A 338 17.01 0.22 18.49
N LEU A 339 16.83 1.39 19.15
CA LEU A 339 16.24 1.46 20.49
C LEU A 339 14.78 0.97 20.50
N SER A 340 14.02 1.33 19.46
CA SER A 340 12.61 0.95 19.33
C SER A 340 12.42 -0.54 19.16
N ARG A 341 13.25 -1.20 18.36
CA ARG A 341 13.23 -2.66 18.17
C ARG A 341 13.54 -3.39 19.47
N GLU A 342 14.55 -2.93 20.17
CA GLU A 342 14.91 -3.53 21.48
C GLU A 342 13.74 -3.45 22.47
N HIS A 343 13.08 -2.29 22.58
CA HIS A 343 11.95 -2.12 23.47
C HIS A 343 10.67 -2.81 22.97
N ALA A 344 10.44 -2.84 21.65
CA ALA A 344 9.32 -3.60 21.07
C ALA A 344 9.47 -5.11 21.37
N HIS A 345 10.69 -5.65 21.25
CA HIS A 345 10.97 -7.03 21.59
C HIS A 345 10.75 -7.31 23.08
N GLN A 346 11.22 -6.43 23.98
CA GLN A 346 10.98 -6.54 25.43
C GLN A 346 9.49 -6.50 25.77
N LEU A 347 8.74 -5.60 25.10
CA LEU A 347 7.29 -5.47 25.27
C LEU A 347 6.56 -6.74 24.81
N GLU A 348 6.95 -7.31 23.68
CA GLU A 348 6.37 -8.55 23.16
C GLU A 348 6.66 -9.75 24.09
N GLN A 349 7.88 -9.85 24.61
CA GLN A 349 8.23 -10.84 25.61
C GLN A 349 7.39 -10.68 26.89
N ALA A 350 7.23 -9.46 27.38
CA ALA A 350 6.40 -9.18 28.55
C ALA A 350 4.92 -9.53 28.32
N ARG A 351 4.38 -9.17 27.16
CA ARG A 351 3.01 -9.57 26.75
C ARG A 351 2.85 -11.08 26.65
N GLY A 352 3.82 -11.76 26.05
CA GLY A 352 3.86 -13.21 25.95
C GLY A 352 3.85 -13.88 27.34
N ALA A 353 4.64 -13.37 28.27
CA ALA A 353 4.67 -13.82 29.65
C ALA A 353 3.32 -13.64 30.35
N VAL A 354 2.70 -12.46 30.25
CA VAL A 354 1.35 -12.19 30.78
C VAL A 354 0.32 -13.17 30.24
N LEU A 355 0.29 -13.38 28.93
CA LEU A 355 -0.64 -14.31 28.31
C LEU A 355 -0.41 -15.75 28.74
N TRP A 356 0.85 -16.17 28.88
CA TRP A 356 1.22 -17.50 29.38
C TRP A 356 0.73 -17.71 30.81
N TYR A 357 0.98 -16.75 31.72
CA TYR A 357 0.52 -16.84 33.11
C TYR A 357 -1.01 -16.80 33.20
N GLN A 358 -1.70 -16.02 32.39
CA GLN A 358 -3.17 -16.00 32.33
C GLN A 358 -3.76 -17.35 31.91
N ARG A 359 -3.14 -18.06 30.95
CA ARG A 359 -3.54 -19.41 30.54
C ARG A 359 -3.26 -20.44 31.62
N ALA A 360 -2.06 -20.41 32.21
CA ALA A 360 -1.69 -21.30 33.28
C ALA A 360 -2.61 -21.16 34.50
N LEU A 361 -3.03 -19.95 34.83
CA LEU A 361 -4.00 -19.66 35.88
C LEU A 361 -5.38 -20.26 35.60
N ALA A 362 -5.81 -20.26 34.34
CA ALA A 362 -7.09 -20.86 33.94
C ALA A 362 -7.07 -22.42 34.05
N GLU A 363 -5.91 -23.03 33.79
CA GLU A 363 -5.72 -24.47 33.79
C GLU A 363 -5.50 -25.07 35.20
N SER A 364 -4.97 -24.29 36.10
CA SER A 364 -4.61 -24.83 37.43
C SER A 364 -5.16 -24.00 38.59
N ARG A 365 -6.25 -24.48 39.19
CA ARG A 365 -6.82 -23.89 40.41
C ARG A 365 -5.98 -24.12 41.68
N ALA A 366 -5.00 -25.00 41.65
CA ALA A 366 -4.23 -25.40 42.82
C ALA A 366 -3.02 -24.48 43.14
N HIS A 367 -2.53 -23.69 42.15
CA HIS A 367 -1.38 -22.78 42.31
C HIS A 367 -1.74 -21.30 42.18
N THR A 368 -2.95 -20.92 42.57
CA THR A 368 -3.53 -19.59 42.29
C THR A 368 -2.72 -18.43 42.88
N GLU A 369 -2.12 -18.59 44.05
CA GLU A 369 -1.37 -17.51 44.72
C GLU A 369 0.02 -17.27 44.09
N GLU A 370 0.76 -18.32 43.77
CA GLU A 370 2.07 -18.21 43.11
C GLU A 370 1.94 -17.64 41.67
N LEU A 371 0.98 -18.16 40.92
CA LEU A 371 0.71 -17.69 39.56
C LEU A 371 0.20 -16.23 39.51
N ASN A 372 -0.58 -15.83 40.51
CA ASN A 372 -0.99 -14.43 40.65
C ASN A 372 0.18 -13.48 40.95
N ALA A 373 1.17 -13.93 41.70
CA ALA A 373 2.39 -13.17 41.97
C ALA A 373 3.21 -13.01 40.67
N ALA A 374 3.41 -14.11 39.92
CA ALA A 374 4.14 -14.11 38.65
C ALA A 374 3.45 -13.25 37.55
N LEU A 375 2.12 -13.32 37.49
CA LEU A 375 1.35 -12.45 36.57
C LEU A 375 1.55 -10.97 36.91
N ARG A 376 1.55 -10.63 38.21
CA ARG A 376 1.84 -9.23 38.61
C ARG A 376 3.26 -8.82 38.24
N ASP A 377 4.21 -9.74 38.24
CA ASP A 377 5.57 -9.43 37.81
C ASP A 377 5.64 -9.19 36.32
N ALA A 378 5.00 -10.04 35.50
CA ALA A 378 4.90 -9.83 34.05
C ALA A 378 4.15 -8.53 33.69
N ASP A 379 3.09 -8.20 34.43
CA ASP A 379 2.37 -6.91 34.24
C ASP A 379 3.28 -5.71 34.59
N ARG A 380 4.10 -5.82 35.61
CA ARG A 380 5.09 -4.76 35.94
C ARG A 380 6.13 -4.59 34.84
N GLU A 381 6.64 -5.69 34.27
CA GLU A 381 7.57 -5.65 33.13
C GLU A 381 6.92 -4.97 31.92
N LEU A 382 5.66 -5.27 31.63
CA LEU A 382 4.91 -4.67 30.55
C LEU A 382 4.76 -3.14 30.72
N VAL A 383 4.40 -2.72 31.92
CA VAL A 383 4.28 -1.29 32.28
C VAL A 383 5.64 -0.59 32.16
N GLU A 384 6.72 -1.23 32.66
CA GLU A 384 8.07 -0.69 32.55
C GLU A 384 8.54 -0.55 31.09
N ALA A 385 8.31 -1.58 30.26
CA ALA A 385 8.64 -1.55 28.85
C ALA A 385 7.86 -0.44 28.13
N THR A 386 6.59 -0.26 28.49
CA THR A 386 5.75 0.81 27.94
C THR A 386 6.28 2.19 28.35
N ARG A 387 6.63 2.36 29.63
CA ARG A 387 7.24 3.61 30.14
C ARG A 387 8.54 3.93 29.40
N ARG A 388 9.42 2.94 29.18
CA ARG A 388 10.68 3.12 28.43
C ARG A 388 10.43 3.59 26.98
N ILE A 389 9.38 3.04 26.35
CA ILE A 389 8.97 3.51 25.00
C ILE A 389 8.58 4.98 25.04
N GLU A 390 7.79 5.41 26.04
CA GLU A 390 7.42 6.83 26.17
C GLU A 390 8.64 7.72 26.51
N GLU A 391 9.57 7.23 27.31
CA GLU A 391 10.83 7.95 27.59
C GLU A 391 11.66 8.17 26.30
N ILE A 392 11.72 7.18 25.42
CA ILE A 392 12.40 7.32 24.10
C ILE A 392 11.71 8.39 23.26
N LYS A 393 10.37 8.37 23.18
CA LYS A 393 9.60 9.40 22.46
C LYS A 393 9.88 10.80 23.00
N ALA A 394 10.20 10.91 24.28
CA ALA A 394 10.53 12.19 24.93
C ALA A 394 12.00 12.63 24.75
N THR A 395 12.88 11.80 24.17
CA THR A 395 14.31 12.14 24.02
C THR A 395 14.56 13.35 23.12
N LYS A 396 15.69 14.05 23.37
CA LYS A 396 16.13 15.15 22.50
C LYS A 396 16.33 14.67 21.04
N ALA A 397 16.85 13.44 20.84
CA ALA A 397 17.05 12.85 19.54
C ALA A 397 15.73 12.66 18.77
N TYR A 398 14.70 12.13 19.43
CA TYR A 398 13.38 11.99 18.85
C TYR A 398 12.75 13.35 18.51
N ARG A 399 12.75 14.29 19.46
CA ARG A 399 12.21 15.65 19.26
C ARG A 399 12.95 16.40 18.15
N ALA A 400 14.26 16.22 18.05
CA ALA A 400 15.06 16.79 16.98
C ALA A 400 14.69 16.18 15.60
N ALA A 401 14.49 14.87 15.53
CA ALA A 401 14.06 14.20 14.31
C ALA A 401 12.69 14.68 13.82
N VAL A 402 11.71 14.76 14.73
CA VAL A 402 10.36 15.28 14.44
C VAL A 402 10.37 16.78 14.11
N GLY A 403 11.20 17.55 14.81
CA GLY A 403 11.37 19.00 14.58
C GLY A 403 12.02 19.29 13.23
N ALA A 404 13.07 18.56 12.87
CA ALA A 404 13.74 18.67 11.58
C ALA A 404 12.78 18.32 10.42
N ARG A 405 11.96 17.29 10.59
CA ARG A 405 10.90 16.95 9.63
C ARG A 405 9.91 18.11 9.43
N ARG A 406 9.42 18.73 10.52
CA ARG A 406 8.50 19.88 10.43
C ARG A 406 9.12 21.09 9.74
N LEU A 407 10.44 21.27 9.89
CA LEU A 407 11.20 22.34 9.22
C LEU A 407 11.36 22.05 7.72
N ILE A 408 11.65 20.80 7.36
CA ILE A 408 11.77 20.37 5.96
C ILE A 408 10.42 20.50 5.23
N LEU A 409 9.31 20.12 5.90
CA LEU A 409 7.96 20.19 5.33
C LEU A 409 7.31 21.60 5.38
N ARG A 410 7.92 22.60 6.06
CA ARG A 410 7.41 23.96 6.19
C ARG A 410 8.16 25.01 5.38
N ARG A 411 9.13 24.65 4.55
CA ARG A 411 9.73 25.64 3.64
C ARG A 411 8.72 25.90 2.50
N PRO A 412 8.11 27.11 2.46
CA PRO A 412 7.39 27.54 1.28
C PRO A 412 8.42 27.75 0.17
N GLY A 413 8.06 27.34 -1.05
CA GLY A 413 8.76 27.70 -2.25
C GLY A 413 8.79 29.23 -2.46
#